data_600eadb66f1e96d00f343bae21f177bc
#
_entry.id   600eadb66f1e96d00f343bae21f177bc
#
_cell.length_a   1.000
_cell.length_b   1.000
_cell.length_c   1.000
_cell.angle_alpha   90.00
_cell.angle_beta   90.00
_cell.angle_gamma   90.00
#
_symmetry.space_group_name_H-M   'P 1'
#
loop_
_entity.id
_entity.type
_entity.pdbx_description
1 polymer ?
#
loop_
_entity_poly.entity_id
_entity_poly.type
_entity_poly.pdbx_seq_one_letter_code
_entity_poly.pdbx_strand_id
1 'polypeptide(L)'
;MKTLIKENVVEFIFDKRKLIIFVIFAWFCGNELVLAKSVEMSVYEYIMLVMGNHYYIIYFLLMSYLFFLFDQIKKANNLVNIRVKRIRTKYLIRLFSVLIQTVLYIGIHFIIAFCIGMTRLEVINRFQTEMISGYYNDTLSFVYGYQRYFDTPSLALIIMGLYMIVGLSLLAMIMFVVNELKGNKYTLVVAGVMILNIILGFKLNIHGLAEVFFLNNYFILHHVLFMSGFICAVLNIIIIALLIVGMYYLLKKKIGNHYHKYNYVRFILSSTYKISITFLLIYITLNCISVYLQDKHFYLLDGVVVNLLGYSNYQLNLMELIKHILFFAIPLFFIGKFLECEIHMYNDQVKIRYKNKSEWNHIINNTIGVYTWIYAMVFIVFMTVIYLFSIFQSGASDSYFNEFISYVDISNNEFREIIMLSCVLKTLELIYYKNILVLLTNLFKNRILAYLLTLSGFIIPFIITKPVISYGRSSLYYLCEKVHLYGISKLSMILLSILIIKIFLISLIMKWRIKY
;
A
#
# COMPACT_ATOMS: atom_id res chain seq x y z
N MET A 1 -22.64 -7.60 24.94
CA MET A 1 -22.36 -6.62 23.89
C MET A 1 -21.18 -5.72 24.25
N LYS A 2 -21.24 -4.96 25.35
CA LYS A 2 -20.15 -4.05 25.80
C LYS A 2 -18.78 -4.75 25.91
N THR A 3 -18.73 -5.93 26.52
CA THR A 3 -17.50 -6.70 26.70
C THR A 3 -16.83 -7.08 25.37
N LEU A 4 -17.60 -7.56 24.39
CA LEU A 4 -17.08 -7.92 23.06
C LEU A 4 -16.59 -6.69 22.28
N ILE A 5 -17.27 -5.55 22.41
CA ILE A 5 -16.79 -4.29 21.82
C ILE A 5 -15.46 -3.89 22.47
N LYS A 6 -15.39 -3.94 23.80
CA LYS A 6 -14.17 -3.64 24.55
C LYS A 6 -13.02 -4.56 24.12
N GLU A 7 -13.23 -5.88 24.06
CA GLU A 7 -12.22 -6.84 23.60
C GLU A 7 -11.71 -6.51 22.20
N ASN A 8 -12.59 -6.27 21.23
CA ASN A 8 -12.22 -5.89 19.86
C ASN A 8 -11.43 -4.57 19.80
N VAL A 9 -11.82 -3.58 20.61
CA VAL A 9 -11.15 -2.27 20.64
C VAL A 9 -9.78 -2.37 21.32
N VAL A 10 -9.69 -3.10 22.44
CA VAL A 10 -8.43 -3.32 23.15
C VAL A 10 -7.43 -4.06 22.26
N GLU A 11 -7.85 -5.15 21.62
CA GLU A 11 -7.01 -5.89 20.67
C GLU A 11 -6.53 -4.99 19.52
N PHE A 12 -7.40 -4.09 19.03
CA PHE A 12 -7.04 -3.14 17.99
C PHE A 12 -6.01 -2.12 18.48
N ILE A 13 -6.16 -1.53 19.69
CA ILE A 13 -5.28 -0.48 20.22
C ILE A 13 -3.89 -1.04 20.54
N PHE A 14 -3.83 -2.18 21.22
CA PHE A 14 -2.58 -2.77 21.71
C PHE A 14 -1.82 -3.58 20.65
N ASP A 15 -2.22 -3.51 19.39
CA ASP A 15 -1.46 -4.10 18.30
C ASP A 15 -0.18 -3.30 18.03
N LYS A 16 0.95 -3.82 18.54
CA LYS A 16 2.28 -3.19 18.46
C LYS A 16 2.71 -2.82 17.03
N ARG A 17 2.13 -3.47 16.02
CA ARG A 17 2.44 -3.21 14.61
C ARG A 17 2.07 -1.78 14.18
N LYS A 18 1.10 -1.16 14.84
CA LYS A 18 0.69 0.22 14.56
C LYS A 18 1.72 1.25 14.97
N LEU A 19 2.58 0.94 15.95
CA LEU A 19 3.66 1.84 16.33
C LEU A 19 4.53 2.20 15.13
N ILE A 20 4.79 1.24 14.23
CA ILE A 20 5.59 1.47 13.03
C ILE A 20 4.88 2.49 12.11
N ILE A 21 3.56 2.36 11.94
CA ILE A 21 2.78 3.30 11.12
C ILE A 21 2.82 4.70 11.72
N PHE A 22 2.68 4.82 13.04
CA PHE A 22 2.74 6.11 13.72
C PHE A 22 4.13 6.74 13.67
N VAL A 23 5.20 5.94 13.71
CA VAL A 23 6.57 6.44 13.51
C VAL A 23 6.78 6.94 12.08
N ILE A 24 6.32 6.21 11.06
CA ILE A 24 6.37 6.65 9.67
C ILE A 24 5.56 7.94 9.50
N PHE A 25 4.38 8.02 10.12
CA PHE A 25 3.57 9.23 10.08
C PHE A 25 4.27 10.41 10.76
N ALA A 26 4.87 10.21 11.92
CA ALA A 26 5.63 11.26 12.61
C ALA A 26 6.80 11.77 11.76
N TRP A 27 7.49 10.87 11.06
CA TRP A 27 8.55 11.26 10.13
C TRP A 27 7.99 12.07 8.94
N PHE A 28 6.87 11.65 8.36
CA PHE A 28 6.18 12.38 7.30
C PHE A 28 5.74 13.78 7.79
N CYS A 29 5.16 13.88 8.98
CA CYS A 29 4.83 15.14 9.63
C CYS A 29 6.05 16.05 9.76
N GLY A 30 7.21 15.52 10.17
CA GLY A 30 8.45 16.28 10.27
C GLY A 30 8.91 16.88 8.94
N ASN A 31 8.74 16.15 7.84
CA ASN A 31 9.08 16.66 6.51
C ASN A 31 8.13 17.77 6.05
N GLU A 32 6.82 17.58 6.21
CA GLU A 32 5.81 18.59 5.84
C GLU A 32 5.90 19.86 6.73
N LEU A 33 6.45 19.74 7.93
CA LEU A 33 6.64 20.87 8.83
C LEU A 33 7.61 21.94 8.25
N VAL A 34 8.58 21.53 7.46
CA VAL A 34 9.52 22.44 6.79
C VAL A 34 8.76 23.33 5.80
N LEU A 35 7.87 22.73 5.00
CA LEU A 35 7.01 23.44 4.06
C LEU A 35 6.03 24.36 4.81
N ALA A 36 5.36 23.85 5.84
CA ALA A 36 4.39 24.63 6.61
C ALA A 36 5.02 25.87 7.26
N LYS A 37 6.28 25.75 7.72
CA LYS A 37 7.04 26.88 8.27
C LYS A 37 7.39 27.92 7.21
N SER A 38 7.77 27.49 5.99
CA SER A 38 8.14 28.43 4.92
C SER A 38 6.96 29.27 4.42
N VAL A 39 5.73 28.83 4.69
CA VAL A 39 4.47 29.48 4.30
C VAL A 39 3.75 30.11 5.50
N GLU A 40 4.39 30.12 6.68
CA GLU A 40 3.87 30.70 7.93
C GLU A 40 2.47 30.17 8.34
N MET A 41 2.24 28.85 8.18
CA MET A 41 0.98 28.21 8.55
C MET A 41 0.76 28.18 10.06
N SER A 42 -0.51 28.24 10.48
CA SER A 42 -0.90 27.87 11.85
C SER A 42 -0.83 26.36 12.06
N VAL A 43 -0.77 25.89 13.31
CA VAL A 43 -0.80 24.46 13.65
C VAL A 43 -2.04 23.78 13.05
N TYR A 44 -3.19 24.41 13.03
CA TYR A 44 -4.42 23.85 12.49
C TYR A 44 -4.35 23.65 10.97
N GLU A 45 -3.82 24.65 10.24
CA GLU A 45 -3.61 24.54 8.78
C GLU A 45 -2.57 23.49 8.43
N TYR A 46 -1.52 23.38 9.23
CA TYR A 46 -0.52 22.32 9.10
C TYR A 46 -1.13 20.92 9.27
N ILE A 47 -2.00 20.72 10.27
CA ILE A 47 -2.68 19.42 10.43
C ILE A 47 -3.57 19.15 9.23
N MET A 48 -4.29 20.15 8.69
CA MET A 48 -5.05 19.98 7.44
C MET A 48 -4.13 19.60 6.28
N LEU A 49 -2.97 20.24 6.15
CA LEU A 49 -1.97 19.92 5.12
C LEU A 49 -1.55 18.45 5.20
N VAL A 50 -1.13 17.99 6.37
CA VAL A 50 -0.64 16.62 6.58
C VAL A 50 -1.74 15.59 6.40
N MET A 51 -2.90 15.81 7.05
CA MET A 51 -4.03 14.89 7.01
C MET A 51 -4.83 14.95 5.70
N GLY A 52 -4.67 16.01 4.92
CA GLY A 52 -5.26 16.17 3.59
C GLY A 52 -4.35 15.66 2.46
N ASN A 53 -3.09 15.36 2.75
CA ASN A 53 -2.14 14.91 1.73
C ASN A 53 -2.61 13.59 1.09
N HIS A 54 -2.92 13.63 -0.20
CA HIS A 54 -3.49 12.52 -0.95
C HIS A 54 -2.58 11.29 -0.96
N TYR A 55 -1.27 11.50 -1.11
CA TYR A 55 -0.30 10.41 -1.14
C TYR A 55 -0.26 9.69 0.20
N TYR A 56 -0.23 10.46 1.31
CA TYR A 56 -0.26 9.87 2.64
C TYR A 56 -1.56 9.11 2.89
N ILE A 57 -2.71 9.71 2.57
CA ILE A 57 -4.02 9.09 2.78
C ILE A 57 -4.13 7.76 2.04
N ILE A 58 -3.79 7.73 0.75
CA ILE A 58 -4.02 6.55 -0.10
C ILE A 58 -3.00 5.45 0.22
N TYR A 59 -1.72 5.80 0.23
CA TYR A 59 -0.66 4.79 0.25
C TYR A 59 -0.28 4.32 1.66
N PHE A 60 -0.55 5.11 2.70
CA PHE A 60 -0.21 4.74 4.07
C PHE A 60 -1.43 4.58 4.96
N LEU A 61 -2.21 5.64 5.15
CA LEU A 61 -3.30 5.65 6.11
C LEU A 61 -4.37 4.61 5.75
N LEU A 62 -4.86 4.64 4.52
CA LEU A 62 -5.90 3.72 4.05
C LEU A 62 -5.39 2.28 3.98
N MET A 63 -4.21 2.07 3.38
CA MET A 63 -3.64 0.73 3.23
C MET A 63 -3.40 0.06 4.58
N SER A 64 -2.79 0.78 5.52
CA SER A 64 -2.55 0.26 6.87
C SER A 64 -3.85 0.03 7.64
N TYR A 65 -4.83 0.93 7.53
CA TYR A 65 -6.14 0.78 8.15
C TYR A 65 -6.86 -0.48 7.65
N LEU A 66 -6.97 -0.66 6.33
CA LEU A 66 -7.62 -1.83 5.74
C LEU A 66 -6.88 -3.14 6.08
N PHE A 67 -5.56 -3.09 6.16
CA PHE A 67 -4.75 -4.23 6.56
C PHE A 67 -5.02 -4.68 8.00
N PHE A 68 -5.00 -3.75 8.97
CA PHE A 68 -5.30 -4.06 10.37
C PHE A 68 -6.74 -4.55 10.54
N LEU A 69 -7.66 -3.95 9.81
CA LEU A 69 -9.05 -4.36 9.80
C LEU A 69 -9.22 -5.78 9.26
N PHE A 70 -8.55 -6.11 8.16
CA PHE A 70 -8.61 -7.46 7.56
C PHE A 70 -8.11 -8.53 8.54
N ASP A 71 -6.99 -8.27 9.23
CA ASP A 71 -6.44 -9.19 10.23
C ASP A 71 -7.43 -9.38 11.40
N GLN A 72 -8.03 -8.29 11.85
CA GLN A 72 -9.04 -8.34 12.91
C GLN A 72 -10.32 -9.08 12.48
N ILE A 73 -10.81 -8.84 11.27
CA ILE A 73 -11.98 -9.54 10.73
C ILE A 73 -11.71 -11.05 10.74
N LYS A 74 -10.52 -11.46 10.33
CA LYS A 74 -10.11 -12.88 10.30
C LYS A 74 -10.11 -13.52 11.70
N LYS A 75 -9.56 -12.85 12.71
CA LYS A 75 -9.47 -13.35 14.08
C LYS A 75 -10.82 -13.38 14.79
N ALA A 76 -11.56 -12.30 14.69
CA ALA A 76 -12.78 -12.09 15.46
C ALA A 76 -13.97 -12.96 15.00
N ASN A 77 -13.94 -13.51 13.78
CA ASN A 77 -15.04 -14.35 13.27
C ASN A 77 -15.29 -15.58 14.12
N ASN A 78 -14.27 -16.20 14.67
CA ASN A 78 -14.42 -17.41 15.47
C ASN A 78 -15.09 -17.13 16.83
N LEU A 79 -14.66 -16.09 17.54
CA LEU A 79 -15.17 -15.77 18.89
C LEU A 79 -16.57 -15.17 18.87
N VAL A 80 -16.84 -14.23 17.97
CA VAL A 80 -18.15 -13.56 17.88
C VAL A 80 -19.21 -14.51 17.36
N ASN A 81 -18.87 -15.40 16.41
CA ASN A 81 -19.81 -16.39 15.87
C ASN A 81 -20.28 -17.39 16.92
N ILE A 82 -19.40 -17.79 17.84
CA ILE A 82 -19.74 -18.73 18.92
C ILE A 82 -20.64 -18.04 19.98
N ARG A 83 -20.34 -16.77 20.33
CA ARG A 83 -21.00 -16.06 21.44
C ARG A 83 -22.29 -15.33 21.07
N VAL A 84 -22.49 -14.99 19.81
CA VAL A 84 -23.62 -14.13 19.36
C VAL A 84 -24.45 -14.81 18.30
N LYS A 85 -25.60 -15.37 18.70
CA LYS A 85 -26.54 -16.05 17.79
C LYS A 85 -27.37 -15.08 16.92
N ARG A 86 -27.68 -13.85 17.43
CA ARG A 86 -28.55 -12.91 16.73
C ARG A 86 -27.75 -12.01 15.76
N ILE A 87 -28.10 -12.04 14.47
CA ILE A 87 -27.46 -11.25 13.41
C ILE A 87 -27.45 -9.76 13.71
N ARG A 88 -28.58 -9.22 14.21
CA ARG A 88 -28.68 -7.79 14.60
C ARG A 88 -27.64 -7.41 15.64
N THR A 89 -27.50 -8.22 16.68
CA THR A 89 -26.53 -7.96 17.76
C THR A 89 -25.10 -8.05 17.25
N LYS A 90 -24.82 -9.04 16.38
CA LYS A 90 -23.51 -9.21 15.74
C LYS A 90 -23.15 -7.98 14.87
N TYR A 91 -24.08 -7.52 14.04
CA TYR A 91 -23.90 -6.35 13.19
C TYR A 91 -23.63 -5.09 14.01
N LEU A 92 -24.41 -4.83 15.05
CA LEU A 92 -24.23 -3.68 15.94
C LEU A 92 -22.89 -3.73 16.69
N ILE A 93 -22.46 -4.90 17.19
CA ILE A 93 -21.14 -5.05 17.83
C ILE A 93 -20.05 -4.64 16.84
N ARG A 94 -20.13 -5.09 15.59
CA ARG A 94 -19.14 -4.75 14.56
C ARG A 94 -19.15 -3.27 14.23
N LEU A 95 -20.32 -2.70 13.99
CA LEU A 95 -20.46 -1.29 13.66
C LEU A 95 -19.84 -0.40 14.76
N PHE A 96 -20.21 -0.64 16.03
CA PHE A 96 -19.66 0.15 17.13
C PHE A 96 -18.16 -0.10 17.35
N SER A 97 -17.70 -1.34 17.20
CA SER A 97 -16.26 -1.63 17.30
C SER A 97 -15.48 -0.89 16.22
N VAL A 98 -15.95 -0.91 14.95
CA VAL A 98 -15.32 -0.22 13.83
C VAL A 98 -15.32 1.30 14.05
N LEU A 99 -16.43 1.88 14.45
CA LEU A 99 -16.51 3.33 14.72
C LEU A 99 -15.49 3.76 15.77
N ILE A 100 -15.45 3.08 16.92
CA ILE A 100 -14.50 3.42 18.00
C ILE A 100 -13.05 3.24 17.51
N GLN A 101 -12.76 2.17 16.80
CA GLN A 101 -11.42 1.89 16.27
C GLN A 101 -10.98 2.96 15.27
N THR A 102 -11.88 3.39 14.38
CA THR A 102 -11.60 4.45 13.40
C THR A 102 -11.36 5.79 14.10
N VAL A 103 -12.18 6.14 15.10
CA VAL A 103 -11.99 7.34 15.91
C VAL A 103 -10.62 7.34 16.58
N LEU A 104 -10.23 6.22 17.20
CA LEU A 104 -8.93 6.12 17.86
C LEU A 104 -7.77 6.16 16.87
N TYR A 105 -7.92 5.47 15.74
CA TYR A 105 -6.88 5.44 14.71
C TYR A 105 -6.63 6.83 14.12
N ILE A 106 -7.67 7.53 13.70
CA ILE A 106 -7.59 8.89 13.18
C ILE A 106 -7.18 9.87 14.27
N GLY A 107 -7.75 9.76 15.49
CA GLY A 107 -7.42 10.62 16.61
C GLY A 107 -5.93 10.60 16.98
N ILE A 108 -5.28 9.43 16.96
CA ILE A 108 -3.84 9.34 17.21
C ILE A 108 -3.04 10.07 16.12
N HIS A 109 -3.43 9.97 14.83
CA HIS A 109 -2.78 10.72 13.77
C HIS A 109 -2.92 12.23 13.99
N PHE A 110 -4.10 12.72 14.35
CA PHE A 110 -4.31 14.14 14.66
C PHE A 110 -3.45 14.59 15.85
N ILE A 111 -3.35 13.77 16.91
CA ILE A 111 -2.52 14.09 18.08
C ILE A 111 -1.04 14.16 17.69
N ILE A 112 -0.53 13.21 16.91
CA ILE A 112 0.87 13.20 16.45
C ILE A 112 1.15 14.46 15.61
N ALA A 113 0.30 14.77 14.64
CA ALA A 113 0.46 15.95 13.80
C ALA A 113 0.41 17.24 14.64
N PHE A 114 -0.51 17.33 15.61
CA PHE A 114 -0.63 18.46 16.52
C PHE A 114 0.64 18.64 17.37
N CYS A 115 1.12 17.57 17.99
CA CYS A 115 2.34 17.62 18.82
C CYS A 115 3.57 18.05 18.02
N ILE A 116 3.71 17.56 16.77
CA ILE A 116 4.84 17.94 15.91
C ILE A 116 4.67 19.38 15.43
N GLY A 117 3.47 19.79 15.02
CA GLY A 117 3.19 21.18 14.61
C GLY A 117 3.51 22.19 15.70
N MET A 118 3.12 21.92 16.94
CA MET A 118 3.41 22.78 18.09
C MET A 118 4.90 23.02 18.36
N THR A 119 5.80 22.21 17.82
CA THR A 119 7.25 22.40 18.03
C THR A 119 7.80 23.62 17.30
N ARG A 120 7.13 24.10 16.23
CA ARG A 120 7.68 25.15 15.36
C ARG A 120 6.64 26.13 14.80
N LEU A 121 5.35 25.87 14.97
CA LEU A 121 4.25 26.68 14.44
C LEU A 121 3.42 27.27 15.58
N GLU A 122 2.75 28.38 15.31
CA GLU A 122 1.89 29.05 16.27
C GLU A 122 0.49 28.44 16.29
N VAL A 123 -0.10 28.38 17.49
CA VAL A 123 -1.48 27.88 17.69
C VAL A 123 -2.46 29.03 17.53
N ILE A 124 -2.71 29.44 16.31
CA ILE A 124 -3.63 30.54 15.98
C ILE A 124 -4.84 29.97 15.26
N ASN A 125 -6.05 30.27 15.77
CA ASN A 125 -7.32 29.80 15.18
C ASN A 125 -7.86 30.75 14.12
N ARG A 126 -6.99 31.18 13.22
CA ARG A 126 -7.32 31.94 12.01
C ARG A 126 -6.51 31.37 10.87
N PHE A 127 -7.07 31.40 9.66
CA PHE A 127 -6.31 31.06 8.47
C PHE A 127 -5.23 32.12 8.25
N GLN A 128 -3.97 31.69 8.21
CA GLN A 128 -2.79 32.57 8.05
C GLN A 128 -2.27 32.53 6.64
N THR A 129 -2.50 31.45 5.92
CA THR A 129 -2.05 31.30 4.53
C THR A 129 -2.84 32.23 3.62
N GLU A 130 -2.18 33.30 3.16
CA GLU A 130 -2.73 34.16 2.12
C GLU A 130 -2.59 33.51 0.75
N MET A 131 -3.55 33.75 -0.13
CA MET A 131 -3.56 33.24 -1.50
C MET A 131 -2.47 33.98 -2.30
N ILE A 132 -1.25 33.47 -2.29
CA ILE A 132 -0.17 34.01 -3.12
C ILE A 132 -0.49 33.61 -4.57
N SER A 133 -1.02 34.56 -5.32
CA SER A 133 -1.30 34.44 -6.75
C SER A 133 -0.01 34.07 -7.48
N GLY A 134 0.13 32.82 -7.93
CA GLY A 134 1.27 32.35 -8.70
C GLY A 134 1.92 31.05 -8.21
N TYR A 135 1.71 30.62 -6.97
CA TYR A 135 2.15 29.32 -6.48
C TYR A 135 1.02 28.29 -6.63
N TYR A 136 0.87 27.74 -7.81
CA TYR A 136 0.11 26.50 -8.02
C TYR A 136 0.90 25.32 -7.46
N ASN A 137 1.03 25.24 -6.17
CA ASN A 137 1.47 24.02 -5.52
C ASN A 137 0.20 23.25 -5.15
N ASP A 138 -0.10 22.17 -5.86
CA ASP A 138 -1.31 21.34 -5.67
C ASP A 138 -1.57 20.95 -4.21
N THR A 139 -0.50 20.91 -3.39
CA THR A 139 -0.55 20.56 -1.98
C THR A 139 -1.13 21.66 -1.07
N LEU A 140 -1.07 22.92 -1.48
CA LEU A 140 -1.58 24.06 -0.68
C LEU A 140 -2.99 24.47 -1.08
N SER A 141 -3.39 24.17 -2.32
CA SER A 141 -4.67 24.60 -2.88
C SER A 141 -5.87 24.15 -2.06
N PHE A 142 -5.80 22.98 -1.41
CA PHE A 142 -6.92 22.48 -0.62
C PHE A 142 -7.08 23.20 0.73
N VAL A 143 -6.02 23.73 1.36
CA VAL A 143 -6.12 24.53 2.58
C VAL A 143 -6.90 25.81 2.29
N TYR A 144 -6.63 26.46 1.15
CA TYR A 144 -7.42 27.63 0.70
C TYR A 144 -8.89 27.30 0.43
N GLY A 145 -9.16 26.10 -0.09
CA GLY A 145 -10.53 25.70 -0.33
C GLY A 145 -11.37 25.59 0.94
N TYR A 146 -10.76 25.21 2.06
CA TYR A 146 -11.47 25.19 3.32
C TYR A 146 -11.88 26.59 3.79
N GLN A 147 -11.10 27.64 3.50
CA GLN A 147 -11.45 29.03 3.85
C GLN A 147 -12.77 29.50 3.22
N ARG A 148 -13.18 28.92 2.09
CA ARG A 148 -14.45 29.24 1.44
C ARG A 148 -15.67 28.77 2.21
N TYR A 149 -15.52 27.73 3.03
CA TYR A 149 -16.63 27.04 3.69
C TYR A 149 -16.61 27.16 5.20
N PHE A 150 -15.48 27.53 5.79
CA PHE A 150 -15.30 27.56 7.24
C PHE A 150 -14.62 28.85 7.68
N ASP A 151 -15.17 29.48 8.71
CA ASP A 151 -14.63 30.73 9.27
C ASP A 151 -13.32 30.51 10.05
N THR A 152 -13.13 29.31 10.60
CA THR A 152 -11.94 28.98 11.40
C THR A 152 -11.33 27.65 10.99
N PRO A 153 -9.98 27.54 11.01
CA PRO A 153 -9.30 26.30 10.66
C PRO A 153 -9.59 25.16 11.64
N SER A 154 -9.87 25.44 12.92
CA SER A 154 -10.24 24.41 13.89
C SER A 154 -11.58 23.76 13.55
N LEU A 155 -12.59 24.52 13.10
CA LEU A 155 -13.88 24.00 12.66
C LEU A 155 -13.72 23.13 11.40
N ALA A 156 -12.96 23.61 10.41
CA ALA A 156 -12.63 22.85 9.21
C ALA A 156 -11.98 21.51 9.56
N LEU A 157 -11.02 21.50 10.49
CA LEU A 157 -10.30 20.33 10.94
C LEU A 157 -11.23 19.30 11.61
N ILE A 158 -12.12 19.75 12.49
CA ILE A 158 -13.09 18.87 13.18
C ILE A 158 -13.99 18.20 12.14
N ILE A 159 -14.55 18.96 11.20
CA ILE A 159 -15.45 18.43 10.18
C ILE A 159 -14.72 17.49 9.23
N MET A 160 -13.48 17.82 8.84
CA MET A 160 -12.63 16.94 8.05
C MET A 160 -12.38 15.60 8.77
N GLY A 161 -12.03 15.64 10.06
CA GLY A 161 -11.82 14.44 10.87
C GLY A 161 -13.07 13.58 10.99
N LEU A 162 -14.23 14.19 11.27
CA LEU A 162 -15.52 13.49 11.35
C LEU A 162 -15.91 12.84 10.01
N TYR A 163 -15.73 13.55 8.91
CA TYR A 163 -16.00 13.05 7.57
C TYR A 163 -15.11 11.84 7.24
N MET A 164 -13.83 11.93 7.54
CA MET A 164 -12.87 10.84 7.37
C MET A 164 -13.23 9.61 8.22
N ILE A 165 -13.63 9.80 9.47
CA ILE A 165 -14.08 8.72 10.37
C ILE A 165 -15.29 8.00 9.80
N VAL A 166 -16.31 8.74 9.37
CA VAL A 166 -17.54 8.17 8.80
C VAL A 166 -17.25 7.40 7.53
N GLY A 167 -16.47 7.96 6.62
CA GLY A 167 -16.11 7.31 5.35
C GLY A 167 -15.26 6.05 5.52
N LEU A 168 -14.21 6.10 6.36
CA LEU A 168 -13.39 4.92 6.65
C LEU A 168 -14.21 3.83 7.35
N SER A 169 -15.17 4.21 8.20
CA SER A 169 -16.08 3.25 8.83
C SER A 169 -16.99 2.56 7.80
N LEU A 170 -17.42 3.26 6.76
CA LEU A 170 -18.14 2.65 5.63
C LEU A 170 -17.27 1.59 4.94
N LEU A 171 -16.04 1.92 4.57
CA LEU A 171 -15.13 0.99 3.91
C LEU A 171 -14.89 -0.26 4.77
N ALA A 172 -14.72 -0.07 6.08
CA ALA A 172 -14.58 -1.16 7.04
C ALA A 172 -15.83 -2.05 7.11
N MET A 173 -17.02 -1.46 7.11
CA MET A 173 -18.28 -2.21 7.14
C MET A 173 -18.52 -2.97 5.84
N ILE A 174 -18.12 -2.45 4.68
CA ILE A 174 -18.14 -3.17 3.41
C ILE A 174 -17.28 -4.43 3.50
N MET A 175 -16.04 -4.31 3.98
CA MET A 175 -15.15 -5.46 4.16
C MET A 175 -15.74 -6.50 5.12
N PHE A 176 -16.29 -6.04 6.24
CA PHE A 176 -16.94 -6.93 7.20
C PHE A 176 -18.10 -7.70 6.57
N VAL A 177 -19.00 -7.02 5.87
CA VAL A 177 -20.19 -7.62 5.22
C VAL A 177 -19.77 -8.61 4.14
N VAL A 178 -18.82 -8.26 3.30
CA VAL A 178 -18.29 -9.16 2.27
C VAL A 178 -17.67 -10.42 2.89
N ASN A 179 -16.93 -10.26 4.01
CA ASN A 179 -16.37 -11.39 4.73
C ASN A 179 -17.44 -12.35 5.27
N GLU A 180 -18.50 -11.82 5.85
CA GLU A 180 -19.63 -12.63 6.35
C GLU A 180 -20.41 -13.31 5.22
N LEU A 181 -20.51 -12.69 4.04
CA LEU A 181 -21.27 -13.22 2.91
C LEU A 181 -20.48 -14.22 2.06
N LYS A 182 -19.19 -13.99 1.85
CA LYS A 182 -18.38 -14.69 0.86
C LYS A 182 -17.04 -15.22 1.41
N GLY A 183 -16.65 -14.80 2.63
CA GLY A 183 -15.41 -15.20 3.30
C GLY A 183 -14.19 -14.37 2.92
N ASN A 184 -13.07 -14.66 3.59
CA ASN A 184 -11.83 -13.86 3.58
C ASN A 184 -11.25 -13.60 2.18
N LYS A 185 -11.40 -14.55 1.25
CA LYS A 185 -10.86 -14.42 -0.10
C LYS A 185 -11.49 -13.24 -0.85
N TYR A 186 -12.81 -13.17 -0.83
CA TYR A 186 -13.54 -12.10 -1.49
C TYR A 186 -13.36 -10.74 -0.79
N THR A 187 -13.16 -10.75 0.51
CA THR A 187 -12.83 -9.54 1.26
C THR A 187 -11.53 -8.92 0.78
N LEU A 188 -10.51 -9.73 0.51
CA LEU A 188 -9.24 -9.23 -0.03
C LEU A 188 -9.42 -8.66 -1.44
N VAL A 189 -10.18 -9.35 -2.30
CA VAL A 189 -10.47 -8.85 -3.66
C VAL A 189 -11.21 -7.52 -3.60
N VAL A 190 -12.22 -7.41 -2.75
CA VAL A 190 -12.99 -6.16 -2.60
C VAL A 190 -12.11 -5.05 -2.04
N ALA A 191 -11.24 -5.32 -1.08
CA ALA A 191 -10.27 -4.33 -0.61
C ALA A 191 -9.38 -3.82 -1.75
N GLY A 192 -8.88 -4.70 -2.61
CA GLY A 192 -8.10 -4.32 -3.80
C GLY A 192 -8.90 -3.47 -4.78
N VAL A 193 -10.16 -3.83 -5.05
CA VAL A 193 -11.07 -3.05 -5.92
C VAL A 193 -11.36 -1.67 -5.33
N MET A 194 -11.56 -1.58 -4.00
CA MET A 194 -11.78 -0.30 -3.31
C MET A 194 -10.56 0.62 -3.44
N ILE A 195 -9.36 0.09 -3.24
CA ILE A 195 -8.11 0.84 -3.40
C ILE A 195 -7.96 1.33 -4.85
N LEU A 196 -8.20 0.46 -5.81
CA LEU A 196 -8.15 0.80 -7.23
C LEU A 196 -9.16 1.89 -7.59
N ASN A 197 -10.39 1.79 -7.10
CA ASN A 197 -11.43 2.80 -7.29
C ASN A 197 -11.00 4.17 -6.73
N ILE A 198 -10.38 4.19 -5.55
CA ILE A 198 -9.88 5.41 -4.92
C ILE A 198 -8.74 6.03 -5.74
N ILE A 199 -7.79 5.22 -6.22
CA ILE A 199 -6.70 5.68 -7.08
C ILE A 199 -7.25 6.27 -8.39
N LEU A 200 -8.20 5.59 -9.02
CA LEU A 200 -8.85 6.08 -10.24
C LEU A 200 -9.59 7.39 -9.99
N GLY A 201 -10.27 7.53 -8.86
CA GLY A 201 -10.97 8.76 -8.50
C GLY A 201 -10.06 9.99 -8.34
N PHE A 202 -8.75 9.78 -8.10
CA PHE A 202 -7.77 10.89 -8.10
C PHE A 202 -7.22 11.23 -9.48
N LYS A 203 -7.15 10.24 -10.37
CA LYS A 203 -6.54 10.43 -11.70
C LYS A 203 -7.55 10.84 -12.76
N LEU A 204 -8.80 10.44 -12.59
CA LEU A 204 -9.86 10.74 -13.54
C LEU A 204 -10.63 11.97 -13.04
N ASN A 205 -10.41 13.12 -13.67
CA ASN A 205 -11.21 14.33 -13.45
C ASN A 205 -12.59 14.17 -14.11
N ILE A 206 -13.41 13.29 -13.56
CA ILE A 206 -14.77 13.04 -14.04
C ILE A 206 -15.71 13.87 -13.19
N HIS A 207 -16.40 14.83 -13.80
CA HIS A 207 -17.39 15.68 -13.14
C HIS A 207 -18.81 15.12 -13.27
N GLY A 208 -19.67 15.46 -12.32
CA GLY A 208 -21.10 15.17 -12.35
C GLY A 208 -21.48 13.88 -11.62
N LEU A 209 -22.55 13.19 -12.08
CA LEU A 209 -23.10 12.00 -11.40
C LEU A 209 -22.10 10.85 -11.21
N ALA A 210 -21.06 10.78 -12.05
CA ALA A 210 -20.04 9.74 -11.93
C ALA A 210 -19.14 9.89 -10.69
N GLU A 211 -19.08 11.09 -10.09
CA GLU A 211 -18.33 11.34 -8.85
C GLU A 211 -18.82 10.48 -7.68
N VAL A 212 -20.12 10.16 -7.66
CA VAL A 212 -20.75 9.33 -6.61
C VAL A 212 -20.15 7.91 -6.58
N PHE A 213 -19.59 7.42 -7.68
CA PHE A 213 -19.00 6.09 -7.75
C PHE A 213 -17.57 6.01 -7.20
N PHE A 214 -16.90 7.15 -6.98
CA PHE A 214 -15.54 7.16 -6.45
C PHE A 214 -15.53 7.23 -4.92
N LEU A 215 -14.91 6.22 -4.32
CA LEU A 215 -14.88 6.05 -2.87
C LEU A 215 -14.10 7.15 -2.14
N ASN A 216 -13.13 7.80 -2.80
CA ASN A 216 -12.40 8.94 -2.23
C ASN A 216 -13.33 10.08 -1.80
N ASN A 217 -14.44 10.29 -2.50
CA ASN A 217 -15.42 11.30 -2.18
C ASN A 217 -16.22 11.03 -0.88
N TYR A 218 -16.12 9.82 -0.35
CA TYR A 218 -16.83 9.47 0.90
C TYR A 218 -15.98 9.65 2.16
N PHE A 219 -14.65 9.85 2.04
CA PHE A 219 -13.80 10.04 3.21
C PHE A 219 -12.78 11.19 3.09
N ILE A 220 -12.63 11.81 1.91
CA ILE A 220 -11.78 12.97 1.68
C ILE A 220 -12.66 14.20 1.45
N LEU A 221 -12.83 15.02 2.49
CA LEU A 221 -13.77 16.14 2.48
C LEU A 221 -13.44 17.19 1.42
N HIS A 222 -12.18 17.59 1.30
CA HIS A 222 -11.78 18.65 0.34
C HIS A 222 -12.05 18.26 -1.11
N HIS A 223 -11.94 16.97 -1.46
CA HIS A 223 -12.31 16.49 -2.79
C HIS A 223 -13.76 16.83 -3.15
N VAL A 224 -14.67 16.56 -2.22
CA VAL A 224 -16.11 16.86 -2.43
C VAL A 224 -16.39 18.35 -2.41
N LEU A 225 -15.77 19.09 -1.50
CA LEU A 225 -15.97 20.53 -1.40
C LEU A 225 -15.55 21.27 -2.67
N PHE A 226 -14.42 20.87 -3.29
CA PHE A 226 -13.94 21.53 -4.51
C PHE A 226 -14.71 21.15 -5.75
N MET A 227 -15.10 19.88 -5.86
CA MET A 227 -15.77 19.37 -7.05
C MET A 227 -17.26 19.71 -7.07
N SER A 228 -17.94 19.56 -5.94
CA SER A 228 -19.39 19.48 -5.88
C SER A 228 -20.03 20.34 -4.76
N GLY A 229 -19.22 20.95 -3.91
CA GLY A 229 -19.65 21.86 -2.85
C GLY A 229 -20.17 21.16 -1.58
N PHE A 230 -20.53 21.99 -0.59
CA PHE A 230 -20.90 21.52 0.75
C PHE A 230 -22.16 20.64 0.78
N ILE A 231 -23.14 20.92 -0.09
CA ILE A 231 -24.37 20.14 -0.17
C ILE A 231 -24.07 18.69 -0.53
N CYS A 232 -23.15 18.44 -1.46
CA CYS A 232 -22.76 17.10 -1.85
C CYS A 232 -22.02 16.35 -0.72
N ALA A 233 -21.25 17.03 0.11
CA ALA A 233 -20.65 16.42 1.30
C ALA A 233 -21.72 15.91 2.28
N VAL A 234 -22.80 16.70 2.50
CA VAL A 234 -23.94 16.28 3.33
C VAL A 234 -24.69 15.11 2.71
N LEU A 235 -24.93 15.15 1.39
CA LEU A 235 -25.58 14.04 0.67
C LEU A 235 -24.77 12.76 0.76
N ASN A 236 -23.46 12.82 0.67
CA ASN A 236 -22.58 11.66 0.85
C ASN A 236 -22.72 11.03 2.24
N ILE A 237 -22.85 11.82 3.29
CA ILE A 237 -23.10 11.28 4.65
C ILE A 237 -24.44 10.53 4.69
N ILE A 238 -25.48 11.05 4.04
CA ILE A 238 -26.79 10.39 3.95
C ILE A 238 -26.66 9.07 3.17
N ILE A 239 -25.94 9.07 2.04
CA ILE A 239 -25.68 7.86 1.25
C ILE A 239 -24.92 6.83 2.09
N ILE A 240 -23.91 7.24 2.86
CA ILE A 240 -23.18 6.35 3.76
C ILE A 240 -24.14 5.70 4.77
N ALA A 241 -25.01 6.47 5.39
CA ALA A 241 -25.98 5.95 6.35
C ALA A 241 -26.93 4.93 5.70
N LEU A 242 -27.43 5.24 4.50
CA LEU A 242 -28.30 4.33 3.74
C LEU A 242 -27.56 3.02 3.35
N LEU A 243 -26.30 3.11 2.93
CA LEU A 243 -25.47 1.94 2.61
C LEU A 243 -25.24 1.05 3.83
N ILE A 244 -24.95 1.64 5.00
CA ILE A 244 -24.79 0.89 6.26
C ILE A 244 -26.07 0.15 6.63
N VAL A 245 -27.23 0.80 6.50
CA VAL A 245 -28.53 0.17 6.73
C VAL A 245 -28.81 -0.93 5.70
N GLY A 246 -28.55 -0.67 4.42
CA GLY A 246 -28.70 -1.64 3.33
C GLY A 246 -27.88 -2.90 3.54
N MET A 247 -26.62 -2.74 3.98
CA MET A 247 -25.72 -3.86 4.33
C MET A 247 -26.29 -4.73 5.45
N TYR A 248 -26.93 -4.16 6.45
CA TYR A 248 -27.64 -4.94 7.47
C TYR A 248 -28.75 -5.82 6.89
N TYR A 249 -29.56 -5.27 5.98
CA TYR A 249 -30.65 -6.04 5.34
C TYR A 249 -30.10 -7.15 4.44
N LEU A 250 -29.01 -6.91 3.70
CA LEU A 250 -28.34 -7.93 2.89
C LEU A 250 -27.85 -9.10 3.76
N LEU A 251 -27.21 -8.82 4.90
CA LEU A 251 -26.80 -9.86 5.84
C LEU A 251 -28.00 -10.63 6.39
N LYS A 252 -29.07 -9.94 6.80
CA LYS A 252 -30.28 -10.57 7.33
C LYS A 252 -30.93 -11.54 6.33
N LYS A 253 -30.96 -11.17 5.04
CA LYS A 253 -31.54 -12.00 3.97
C LYS A 253 -30.74 -13.29 3.71
N LYS A 254 -29.42 -13.25 3.82
CA LYS A 254 -28.54 -14.33 3.34
C LYS A 254 -28.11 -15.33 4.42
N ILE A 255 -27.97 -14.93 5.69
CA ILE A 255 -27.53 -15.83 6.78
C ILE A 255 -28.65 -16.82 7.16
N GLY A 256 -29.91 -16.55 6.79
CA GLY A 256 -31.04 -17.47 7.02
C GLY A 256 -30.89 -18.84 6.32
N ASN A 257 -29.99 -19.00 5.36
CA ASN A 257 -30.03 -20.15 4.43
C ASN A 257 -28.79 -21.04 4.31
N HIS A 258 -27.59 -20.76 4.87
CA HIS A 258 -26.49 -21.73 4.66
C HIS A 258 -25.37 -21.71 5.70
N TYR A 259 -25.22 -22.82 6.42
CA TYR A 259 -23.95 -23.28 7.00
C TYR A 259 -23.24 -24.18 5.96
N HIS A 260 -22.14 -23.74 5.36
CA HIS A 260 -21.26 -24.58 4.55
C HIS A 260 -19.91 -24.81 5.23
N LYS A 261 -19.58 -26.10 5.32
CA LYS A 261 -18.31 -26.64 5.85
C LYS A 261 -17.20 -26.45 4.78
N TYR A 262 -16.14 -25.72 5.11
CA TYR A 262 -15.01 -25.46 4.20
C TYR A 262 -13.86 -26.45 4.39
N ASN A 263 -13.37 -27.02 3.29
CA ASN A 263 -12.12 -27.80 3.22
C ASN A 263 -10.93 -26.85 2.93
N TYR A 264 -10.14 -26.56 3.95
CA TYR A 264 -9.21 -25.42 4.03
C TYR A 264 -7.87 -25.60 3.29
N VAL A 265 -7.37 -26.81 3.11
CA VAL A 265 -5.96 -27.07 2.79
C VAL A 265 -5.60 -26.98 1.30
N ARG A 266 -6.47 -27.40 0.40
CA ARG A 266 -6.19 -27.41 -1.05
C ARG A 266 -6.35 -26.03 -1.73
N PHE A 267 -7.02 -25.13 -1.06
CA PHE A 267 -7.52 -23.87 -1.63
C PHE A 267 -6.53 -22.70 -1.54
N ILE A 268 -5.65 -22.68 -0.52
CA ILE A 268 -4.77 -21.54 -0.26
C ILE A 268 -3.68 -21.39 -1.32
N LEU A 269 -3.03 -22.46 -1.73
CA LEU A 269 -1.94 -22.40 -2.70
C LEU A 269 -2.42 -21.99 -4.11
N SER A 270 -3.48 -22.60 -4.63
CA SER A 270 -3.94 -22.30 -5.99
C SER A 270 -4.63 -20.94 -6.11
N SER A 271 -5.30 -20.48 -5.05
CA SER A 271 -6.01 -19.20 -5.07
C SER A 271 -5.10 -18.01 -4.78
N THR A 272 -4.13 -18.15 -3.87
CA THR A 272 -3.18 -17.10 -3.49
C THR A 272 -2.30 -16.70 -4.67
N TYR A 273 -1.84 -17.68 -5.43
CA TYR A 273 -1.05 -17.49 -6.62
C TYR A 273 -1.79 -16.70 -7.71
N LYS A 274 -3.00 -17.10 -8.06
CA LYS A 274 -3.81 -16.40 -9.06
C LYS A 274 -4.06 -14.96 -8.67
N ILE A 275 -4.37 -14.70 -7.40
CA ILE A 275 -4.62 -13.37 -6.89
C ILE A 275 -3.37 -12.50 -7.00
N SER A 276 -2.19 -13.01 -6.63
CA SER A 276 -0.96 -12.19 -6.69
C SER A 276 -0.56 -11.83 -8.12
N ILE A 277 -0.77 -12.73 -9.09
CA ILE A 277 -0.55 -12.42 -10.51
C ILE A 277 -1.56 -11.38 -11.00
N THR A 278 -2.82 -11.50 -10.60
CA THR A 278 -3.82 -10.48 -10.93
C THR A 278 -3.40 -9.10 -10.40
N PHE A 279 -2.91 -9.03 -9.16
CA PHE A 279 -2.38 -7.76 -8.61
C PHE A 279 -1.15 -7.25 -9.36
N LEU A 280 -0.26 -8.13 -9.81
CA LEU A 280 0.87 -7.74 -10.65
C LEU A 280 0.40 -7.13 -11.98
N LEU A 281 -0.55 -7.77 -12.66
CA LEU A 281 -1.10 -7.27 -13.91
C LEU A 281 -1.80 -5.91 -13.71
N ILE A 282 -2.60 -5.79 -12.66
CA ILE A 282 -3.24 -4.51 -12.29
C ILE A 282 -2.16 -3.44 -12.02
N TYR A 283 -1.12 -3.76 -11.28
CA TYR A 283 0.00 -2.84 -11.01
C TYR A 283 0.64 -2.34 -12.31
N ILE A 284 0.99 -3.25 -13.23
CA ILE A 284 1.61 -2.89 -14.51
C ILE A 284 0.67 -2.02 -15.35
N THR A 285 -0.61 -2.40 -15.46
CA THR A 285 -1.59 -1.63 -16.24
C THR A 285 -1.84 -0.24 -15.66
N LEU A 286 -1.89 -0.09 -14.34
CA LEU A 286 -2.04 1.22 -13.69
C LEU A 286 -0.85 2.14 -13.96
N ASN A 287 0.37 1.60 -13.94
CA ASN A 287 1.55 2.38 -14.28
C ASN A 287 1.50 2.84 -15.74
N CYS A 288 1.10 1.97 -16.67
CA CYS A 288 0.92 2.36 -18.09
C CYS A 288 -0.18 3.42 -18.25
N ILE A 289 -1.32 3.27 -17.57
CA ILE A 289 -2.41 4.25 -17.59
C ILE A 289 -1.93 5.60 -17.02
N SER A 290 -1.08 5.60 -15.98
CA SER A 290 -0.58 6.83 -15.39
C SER A 290 0.21 7.69 -16.36
N VAL A 291 0.98 7.07 -17.26
CA VAL A 291 1.71 7.77 -18.34
C VAL A 291 0.75 8.33 -19.38
N TYR A 292 -0.20 7.51 -19.85
CA TYR A 292 -1.21 7.97 -20.80
C TYR A 292 -2.00 9.19 -20.32
N LEU A 293 -2.32 9.24 -19.02
CA LEU A 293 -3.07 10.36 -18.45
C LEU A 293 -2.22 11.64 -18.30
N GLN A 294 -0.89 11.52 -18.21
CA GLN A 294 0.02 12.66 -18.11
C GLN A 294 0.26 13.32 -19.49
N ASP A 295 0.59 12.52 -20.50
CA ASP A 295 1.11 13.02 -21.77
C ASP A 295 0.10 12.99 -22.92
N LYS A 296 -1.09 12.43 -22.72
CA LYS A 296 -2.15 12.19 -23.74
C LYS A 296 -1.70 11.31 -24.93
N HIS A 297 -0.43 10.98 -25.00
CA HIS A 297 0.17 10.04 -25.94
C HIS A 297 0.79 8.90 -25.17
N PHE A 298 0.59 7.66 -25.61
CA PHE A 298 1.16 6.49 -24.99
C PHE A 298 2.02 5.72 -25.98
N TYR A 299 3.30 5.70 -25.69
CA TYR A 299 4.22 4.82 -26.39
C TYR A 299 4.47 3.58 -25.55
N LEU A 300 4.50 2.41 -26.17
CA LEU A 300 4.70 1.14 -25.48
C LEU A 300 6.01 1.08 -24.71
N LEU A 301 7.05 1.75 -25.20
CA LEU A 301 8.34 1.82 -24.55
C LEU A 301 8.28 2.59 -23.22
N ASP A 302 7.46 3.65 -23.14
CA ASP A 302 7.23 4.39 -21.90
C ASP A 302 6.61 3.50 -20.82
N GLY A 303 5.75 2.57 -21.23
CA GLY A 303 5.19 1.54 -20.33
C GLY A 303 6.27 0.64 -19.73
N VAL A 304 7.32 0.30 -20.49
CA VAL A 304 8.46 -0.47 -19.94
C VAL A 304 9.25 0.38 -18.96
N VAL A 305 9.60 1.60 -19.35
CA VAL A 305 10.39 2.54 -18.56
C VAL A 305 9.74 2.80 -17.20
N VAL A 306 8.44 3.18 -17.18
CA VAL A 306 7.72 3.52 -15.94
C VAL A 306 7.64 2.35 -14.95
N ASN A 307 7.52 1.12 -15.44
CA ASN A 307 7.52 -0.05 -14.56
C ASN A 307 8.91 -0.41 -14.00
N LEU A 308 9.97 0.17 -14.55
CA LEU A 308 11.35 -0.07 -14.13
C LEU A 308 11.98 1.11 -13.39
N LEU A 309 11.43 2.34 -13.51
CA LEU A 309 12.02 3.59 -13.00
C LEU A 309 12.61 3.46 -11.60
N GLY A 310 11.80 3.38 -10.59
CA GLY A 310 12.26 3.34 -9.20
C GLY A 310 12.76 4.70 -8.69
N TYR A 311 13.92 4.77 -8.05
CA TYR A 311 14.44 5.99 -7.43
C TYR A 311 15.94 6.22 -7.73
N SER A 312 16.38 7.48 -7.66
CA SER A 312 17.79 7.86 -7.68
C SER A 312 18.19 8.55 -6.37
N ASN A 313 19.49 8.61 -6.10
CA ASN A 313 20.01 9.29 -4.91
C ASN A 313 19.88 10.83 -5.00
N TYR A 314 19.70 11.39 -6.21
CA TYR A 314 19.65 12.82 -6.47
C TYR A 314 18.25 13.42 -6.56
N GLN A 315 17.26 12.60 -6.94
CA GLN A 315 15.87 13.05 -7.04
C GLN A 315 14.95 12.04 -6.36
N LEU A 316 14.46 12.41 -5.20
CA LEU A 316 13.53 11.62 -4.42
C LEU A 316 12.11 11.87 -4.93
N ASN A 317 11.72 11.18 -6.01
CA ASN A 317 10.32 11.13 -6.39
C ASN A 317 9.63 10.05 -5.56
N LEU A 318 8.88 10.47 -4.55
CA LEU A 318 8.18 9.58 -3.62
C LEU A 318 7.24 8.61 -4.35
N MET A 319 6.60 9.06 -5.44
CA MET A 319 5.70 8.21 -6.24
C MET A 319 6.44 7.06 -6.91
N GLU A 320 7.60 7.34 -7.50
CA GLU A 320 8.40 6.31 -8.18
C GLU A 320 9.00 5.33 -7.18
N LEU A 321 9.37 5.81 -5.98
CA LEU A 321 9.79 4.94 -4.89
C LEU A 321 8.65 4.00 -4.46
N ILE A 322 7.44 4.53 -4.26
CA ILE A 322 6.28 3.74 -3.89
C ILE A 322 5.96 2.70 -4.96
N LYS A 323 5.97 3.07 -6.23
CA LYS A 323 5.79 2.13 -7.34
C LYS A 323 6.84 1.03 -7.29
N HIS A 324 8.11 1.36 -7.07
CA HIS A 324 9.19 0.39 -6.96
C HIS A 324 8.99 -0.58 -5.79
N ILE A 325 8.64 -0.06 -4.61
CA ILE A 325 8.35 -0.88 -3.43
C ILE A 325 7.15 -1.80 -3.65
N LEU A 326 6.09 -1.32 -4.29
CA LEU A 326 4.86 -2.10 -4.55
C LEU A 326 5.13 -3.36 -5.37
N PHE A 327 6.03 -3.31 -6.35
CA PHE A 327 6.43 -4.48 -7.11
C PHE A 327 6.89 -5.63 -6.21
N PHE A 328 7.70 -5.33 -5.18
CA PHE A 328 8.19 -6.31 -4.21
C PHE A 328 7.18 -6.61 -3.10
N ALA A 329 6.44 -5.62 -2.66
CA ALA A 329 5.48 -5.74 -1.57
C ALA A 329 4.36 -6.75 -1.87
N ILE A 330 3.85 -6.76 -3.11
CA ILE A 330 2.79 -7.68 -3.53
C ILE A 330 3.16 -9.14 -3.30
N PRO A 331 4.22 -9.71 -3.91
CA PRO A 331 4.55 -11.13 -3.73
C PRO A 331 4.99 -11.43 -2.30
N LEU A 332 5.73 -10.53 -1.65
CA LEU A 332 6.18 -10.73 -0.27
C LEU A 332 5.01 -10.80 0.71
N PHE A 333 3.94 -10.02 0.51
CA PHE A 333 2.72 -10.11 1.30
C PHE A 333 2.08 -11.50 1.21
N PHE A 334 1.96 -12.04 0.00
CA PHE A 334 1.37 -13.36 -0.21
C PHE A 334 2.26 -14.49 0.32
N ILE A 335 3.59 -14.36 0.20
CA ILE A 335 4.54 -15.27 0.83
C ILE A 335 4.41 -15.23 2.35
N GLY A 336 4.35 -14.05 2.95
CA GLY A 336 4.17 -13.89 4.38
C GLY A 336 2.87 -14.53 4.87
N LYS A 337 1.77 -14.34 4.13
CA LYS A 337 0.47 -14.98 4.43
C LYS A 337 0.53 -16.50 4.34
N PHE A 338 1.21 -17.03 3.32
CA PHE A 338 1.43 -18.46 3.18
C PHE A 338 2.24 -19.01 4.36
N LEU A 339 3.35 -18.36 4.72
CA LEU A 339 4.19 -18.77 5.85
C LEU A 339 3.41 -18.78 7.17
N GLU A 340 2.57 -17.79 7.42
CA GLU A 340 1.74 -17.76 8.65
C GLU A 340 0.77 -18.94 8.68
N CYS A 341 0.08 -19.22 7.58
CA CYS A 341 -0.83 -20.35 7.51
C CYS A 341 -0.11 -21.65 7.80
N GLU A 342 1.09 -21.86 7.23
CA GLU A 342 1.86 -23.08 7.41
C GLU A 342 2.49 -23.19 8.80
N ILE A 343 2.96 -22.11 9.39
CA ILE A 343 3.50 -22.10 10.77
C ILE A 343 2.40 -22.43 11.79
N HIS A 344 1.20 -21.87 11.61
CA HIS A 344 0.07 -22.14 12.51
C HIS A 344 -0.54 -23.54 12.29
N MET A 345 -0.49 -24.06 11.05
CA MET A 345 -0.97 -25.41 10.74
C MET A 345 0.02 -26.52 11.11
N TYR A 346 1.25 -26.17 11.54
CA TYR A 346 2.21 -27.15 12.02
C TYR A 346 1.76 -27.87 13.31
N ASN A 347 0.54 -27.60 13.75
CA ASN A 347 -0.11 -28.41 14.77
C ASN A 347 -0.26 -29.88 14.28
N ASP A 348 -0.46 -30.76 15.19
CA ASP A 348 -0.40 -32.24 15.18
C ASP A 348 -0.71 -32.97 13.85
N GLN A 349 -1.54 -32.41 12.97
CA GLN A 349 -1.89 -33.02 11.69
C GLN A 349 -0.73 -33.00 10.65
N VAL A 350 0.15 -31.99 10.71
CA VAL A 350 1.30 -31.89 9.80
C VAL A 350 2.49 -32.68 10.36
N LYS A 351 2.65 -32.74 11.69
CA LYS A 351 3.67 -33.58 12.33
C LYS A 351 3.49 -35.06 11.98
N ILE A 352 2.26 -35.50 11.75
CA ILE A 352 1.95 -36.89 11.37
C ILE A 352 2.40 -37.20 9.94
N ARG A 353 2.39 -36.21 9.04
CA ARG A 353 2.75 -36.39 7.62
C ARG A 353 4.24 -36.29 7.31
N TYR A 354 4.98 -35.53 8.09
CA TYR A 354 6.40 -35.28 7.87
C TYR A 354 7.21 -35.77 9.07
N LYS A 355 8.11 -36.71 8.83
CA LYS A 355 8.97 -37.30 9.88
C LYS A 355 9.88 -36.29 10.57
N ASN A 356 10.32 -35.24 9.85
CA ASN A 356 11.27 -34.24 10.33
C ASN A 356 10.82 -32.82 9.98
N LYS A 357 10.96 -31.88 10.94
CA LYS A 357 10.74 -30.44 10.74
C LYS A 357 11.59 -29.86 9.59
N SER A 358 12.79 -30.42 9.38
CA SER A 358 13.71 -30.03 8.31
C SER A 358 13.14 -30.34 6.92
N GLU A 359 12.54 -31.51 6.74
CA GLU A 359 11.92 -31.91 5.48
C GLU A 359 10.74 -30.99 5.11
N TRP A 360 9.89 -30.71 6.08
CA TRP A 360 8.77 -29.80 5.90
C TRP A 360 9.23 -28.37 5.54
N ASN A 361 10.22 -27.81 6.24
CA ASN A 361 10.79 -26.51 5.91
C ASN A 361 11.40 -26.47 4.51
N HIS A 362 12.01 -27.56 4.05
CA HIS A 362 12.55 -27.67 2.70
C HIS A 362 11.46 -27.61 1.64
N ILE A 363 10.36 -28.32 1.86
CA ILE A 363 9.21 -28.31 0.94
C ILE A 363 8.57 -26.92 0.87
N ILE A 364 8.40 -26.24 2.01
CA ILE A 364 7.88 -24.86 2.05
C ILE A 364 8.79 -23.91 1.28
N ASN A 365 10.09 -23.94 1.55
CA ASN A 365 11.04 -23.08 0.87
C ASN A 365 11.07 -23.30 -0.64
N ASN A 366 10.97 -24.56 -1.09
CA ASN A 366 10.87 -24.88 -2.51
C ASN A 366 9.56 -24.34 -3.12
N THR A 367 8.43 -24.51 -2.43
CA THR A 367 7.12 -24.02 -2.90
C THR A 367 7.13 -22.49 -3.04
N ILE A 368 7.67 -21.78 -2.04
CA ILE A 368 7.83 -20.33 -2.10
C ILE A 368 8.82 -19.94 -3.21
N GLY A 369 9.90 -20.72 -3.39
CA GLY A 369 10.86 -20.51 -4.46
C GLY A 369 10.20 -20.59 -5.84
N VAL A 370 9.44 -21.63 -6.11
CA VAL A 370 8.70 -21.80 -7.37
C VAL A 370 7.71 -20.64 -7.58
N TYR A 371 6.96 -20.28 -6.55
CA TYR A 371 6.05 -19.12 -6.60
C TYR A 371 6.77 -17.84 -6.99
N THR A 372 7.91 -17.55 -6.33
CA THR A 372 8.71 -16.34 -6.61
C THR A 372 9.22 -16.32 -8.05
N TRP A 373 9.68 -17.46 -8.55
CA TRP A 373 10.12 -17.61 -9.93
C TRP A 373 9.00 -17.35 -10.94
N ILE A 374 7.82 -17.93 -10.71
CA ILE A 374 6.71 -17.74 -11.64
C ILE A 374 6.25 -16.28 -11.65
N TYR A 375 6.19 -15.61 -10.47
CA TYR A 375 5.85 -14.20 -10.40
C TYR A 375 6.84 -13.33 -11.21
N ALA A 376 8.14 -13.57 -11.03
CA ALA A 376 9.19 -12.88 -11.75
C ALA A 376 9.14 -13.15 -13.26
N MET A 377 8.89 -14.41 -13.67
CA MET A 377 8.78 -14.79 -15.08
C MET A 377 7.58 -14.15 -15.76
N VAL A 378 6.42 -14.07 -15.09
CA VAL A 378 5.25 -13.34 -15.62
C VAL A 378 5.58 -11.88 -15.85
N PHE A 379 6.29 -11.23 -14.91
CA PHE A 379 6.74 -9.85 -15.08
C PHE A 379 7.68 -9.70 -16.29
N ILE A 380 8.73 -10.54 -16.38
CA ILE A 380 9.69 -10.48 -17.48
C ILE A 380 9.00 -10.71 -18.83
N VAL A 381 8.16 -11.73 -18.94
CA VAL A 381 7.42 -12.03 -20.18
C VAL A 381 6.56 -10.84 -20.59
N PHE A 382 5.86 -10.23 -19.64
CA PHE A 382 5.01 -9.08 -19.91
C PHE A 382 5.83 -7.88 -20.39
N MET A 383 6.96 -7.57 -19.72
CA MET A 383 7.88 -6.51 -20.12
C MET A 383 8.50 -6.78 -21.50
N THR A 384 8.90 -8.02 -21.77
CA THR A 384 9.45 -8.42 -23.06
C THR A 384 8.40 -8.28 -24.17
N VAL A 385 7.16 -8.66 -23.93
CA VAL A 385 6.07 -8.51 -24.90
C VAL A 385 5.82 -7.03 -25.21
N ILE A 386 5.70 -6.18 -24.18
CA ILE A 386 5.53 -4.73 -24.41
C ILE A 386 6.73 -4.17 -25.20
N TYR A 387 7.95 -4.54 -24.84
CA TYR A 387 9.17 -4.10 -25.51
C TYR A 387 9.20 -4.55 -26.97
N LEU A 388 8.85 -5.80 -27.29
CA LEU A 388 8.81 -6.29 -28.67
C LEU A 388 7.76 -5.54 -29.50
N PHE A 389 6.59 -5.28 -28.94
CA PHE A 389 5.57 -4.47 -29.61
C PHE A 389 5.99 -3.02 -29.81
N SER A 390 6.80 -2.45 -28.91
CA SER A 390 7.31 -1.09 -29.07
C SER A 390 8.23 -0.93 -30.29
N ILE A 391 8.92 -1.99 -30.72
CA ILE A 391 9.79 -1.97 -31.91
C ILE A 391 8.96 -1.72 -33.20
N PHE A 392 7.71 -2.15 -33.23
CA PHE A 392 6.81 -1.96 -34.37
C PHE A 392 6.10 -0.60 -34.36
N GLN A 393 6.20 0.16 -33.30
CA GLN A 393 5.59 1.48 -33.17
C GLN A 393 6.56 2.53 -33.75
N SER A 394 6.32 2.96 -34.99
CA SER A 394 7.08 4.04 -35.64
C SER A 394 6.60 5.41 -35.14
N GLY A 395 7.50 6.31 -34.77
CA GLY A 395 7.19 7.71 -34.46
C GLY A 395 7.52 8.18 -33.05
N ALA A 396 8.48 7.58 -32.38
CA ALA A 396 8.86 7.89 -31.01
C ALA A 396 9.71 9.17 -30.83
N SER A 397 9.34 10.31 -31.43
CA SER A 397 10.16 11.53 -31.33
C SER A 397 9.95 12.31 -30.03
N ASP A 398 8.79 12.19 -29.37
CA ASP A 398 8.42 13.00 -28.19
C ASP A 398 7.93 12.15 -27.01
N SER A 399 8.51 10.96 -26.81
CA SER A 399 8.11 10.09 -25.71
C SER A 399 8.84 10.44 -24.41
N TYR A 400 8.22 10.16 -23.28
CA TYR A 400 8.82 10.17 -21.95
C TYR A 400 10.17 9.43 -21.91
N PHE A 401 10.31 8.41 -22.74
CA PHE A 401 11.53 7.68 -22.97
C PHE A 401 12.67 8.56 -23.55
N ASN A 402 12.39 9.38 -24.59
CA ASN A 402 13.41 10.26 -25.18
C ASN A 402 13.79 11.38 -24.22
N GLU A 403 12.83 11.94 -23.49
CA GLU A 403 13.08 12.92 -22.43
C GLU A 403 13.97 12.33 -21.33
N PHE A 404 13.69 11.08 -20.92
CA PHE A 404 14.50 10.37 -19.94
C PHE A 404 15.92 10.07 -20.43
N ILE A 405 16.09 9.62 -21.68
CA ILE A 405 17.42 9.37 -22.29
C ILE A 405 18.21 10.66 -22.40
N SER A 406 17.59 11.74 -22.87
CA SER A 406 18.26 13.05 -22.98
C SER A 406 18.72 13.60 -21.64
N TYR A 407 17.93 13.35 -20.59
CA TYR A 407 18.27 13.74 -19.23
C TYR A 407 19.48 12.96 -18.67
N VAL A 408 19.60 11.68 -19.04
CA VAL A 408 20.65 10.78 -18.50
C VAL A 408 21.87 10.69 -19.41
N ASP A 409 21.82 11.26 -20.64
CA ASP A 409 22.91 11.27 -21.65
C ASP A 409 23.51 9.87 -21.92
N ILE A 410 22.63 8.89 -22.19
CA ILE A 410 23.00 7.49 -22.47
C ILE A 410 22.60 7.15 -23.90
N SER A 411 23.42 6.37 -24.60
CA SER A 411 23.10 5.89 -25.94
C SER A 411 21.92 4.89 -25.93
N ASN A 412 21.13 4.85 -27.00
CA ASN A 412 19.98 3.95 -27.14
C ASN A 412 20.36 2.46 -26.97
N ASN A 413 21.56 2.05 -27.38
CA ASN A 413 22.02 0.68 -27.23
C ASN A 413 22.35 0.34 -25.77
N GLU A 414 23.06 1.22 -25.09
CA GLU A 414 23.35 1.08 -23.66
C GLU A 414 22.07 1.06 -22.83
N PHE A 415 21.10 1.89 -23.18
CA PHE A 415 19.83 1.93 -22.47
C PHE A 415 19.06 0.60 -22.58
N ARG A 416 19.08 -0.07 -23.73
CA ARG A 416 18.50 -1.42 -23.90
C ARG A 416 19.15 -2.44 -22.98
N GLU A 417 20.48 -2.41 -22.87
CA GLU A 417 21.22 -3.30 -21.96
C GLU A 417 20.87 -3.01 -20.49
N ILE A 418 20.70 -1.74 -20.13
CA ILE A 418 20.29 -1.33 -18.78
C ILE A 418 18.88 -1.81 -18.45
N ILE A 419 17.94 -1.77 -19.39
CA ILE A 419 16.57 -2.33 -19.20
C ILE A 419 16.65 -3.82 -18.89
N MET A 420 17.43 -4.59 -19.68
CA MET A 420 17.60 -6.02 -19.43
C MET A 420 18.25 -6.29 -18.07
N LEU A 421 19.28 -5.52 -17.72
CA LEU A 421 19.95 -5.62 -16.43
C LEU A 421 18.99 -5.31 -15.28
N SER A 422 18.17 -4.26 -15.41
CA SER A 422 17.15 -3.91 -14.41
C SER A 422 16.14 -5.05 -14.18
N CYS A 423 15.65 -5.70 -15.23
CA CYS A 423 14.76 -6.85 -15.13
C CYS A 423 15.41 -8.03 -14.38
N VAL A 424 16.67 -8.36 -14.71
CA VAL A 424 17.41 -9.43 -14.05
C VAL A 424 17.66 -9.09 -12.58
N LEU A 425 18.08 -7.87 -12.28
CA LEU A 425 18.31 -7.42 -10.90
C LEU A 425 17.02 -7.41 -10.08
N LYS A 426 15.86 -6.97 -10.63
CA LYS A 426 14.56 -7.02 -9.95
C LYS A 426 14.21 -8.46 -9.53
N THR A 427 14.48 -9.44 -10.40
CA THR A 427 14.20 -10.85 -10.06
C THR A 427 15.11 -11.36 -8.95
N LEU A 428 16.40 -11.05 -9.00
CA LEU A 428 17.37 -11.44 -7.96
C LEU A 428 17.09 -10.73 -6.64
N GLU A 429 16.75 -9.46 -6.66
CA GLU A 429 16.32 -8.72 -5.47
C GLU A 429 15.05 -9.34 -4.85
N LEU A 430 14.09 -9.75 -5.67
CA LEU A 430 12.89 -10.43 -5.17
C LEU A 430 13.23 -11.74 -4.45
N ILE A 431 14.17 -12.53 -5.01
CA ILE A 431 14.65 -13.75 -4.36
C ILE A 431 15.38 -13.41 -3.04
N TYR A 432 16.16 -12.36 -3.03
CA TYR A 432 16.85 -11.88 -1.84
C TYR A 432 15.86 -11.47 -0.73
N TYR A 433 14.87 -10.62 -1.04
CA TYR A 433 13.87 -10.17 -0.06
C TYR A 433 12.97 -11.31 0.41
N LYS A 434 12.61 -12.23 -0.47
CA LYS A 434 11.93 -13.47 -0.08
C LYS A 434 12.72 -14.25 0.99
N ASN A 435 14.02 -14.39 0.81
CA ASN A 435 14.87 -15.11 1.77
C ASN A 435 14.97 -14.37 3.11
N ILE A 436 15.06 -13.02 3.09
CA ILE A 436 14.99 -12.19 4.29
C ILE A 436 13.67 -12.37 5.00
N LEU A 437 12.55 -12.30 4.27
CA LEU A 437 11.21 -12.46 4.85
C LEU A 437 11.06 -13.81 5.55
N VAL A 438 11.51 -14.91 4.91
CA VAL A 438 11.48 -16.26 5.50
C VAL A 438 12.34 -16.32 6.77
N LEU A 439 13.56 -15.74 6.73
CA LEU A 439 14.45 -15.68 7.88
C LEU A 439 13.81 -14.91 9.05
N LEU A 440 13.30 -13.70 8.79
CA LEU A 440 12.67 -12.86 9.81
C LEU A 440 11.38 -13.48 10.36
N THR A 441 10.58 -14.14 9.52
CA THR A 441 9.38 -14.85 9.96
C THR A 441 9.72 -15.99 10.92
N ASN A 442 10.78 -16.74 10.64
CA ASN A 442 11.28 -17.80 11.52
C ASN A 442 11.86 -17.25 12.82
N LEU A 443 12.46 -16.06 12.79
CA LEU A 443 13.04 -15.38 13.95
C LEU A 443 11.95 -14.86 14.90
N PHE A 444 11.06 -14.06 14.39
CA PHE A 444 10.08 -13.32 15.19
C PHE A 444 8.79 -14.10 15.40
N LYS A 445 8.57 -15.22 14.69
CA LYS A 445 7.30 -15.96 14.66
C LYS A 445 6.08 -15.08 14.38
N ASN A 446 6.33 -13.86 13.87
CA ASN A 446 5.33 -12.85 13.51
C ASN A 446 5.59 -12.40 12.08
N ARG A 447 4.69 -12.78 11.16
CA ARG A 447 4.84 -12.48 9.72
C ARG A 447 4.79 -10.99 9.42
N ILE A 448 3.94 -10.25 10.17
CA ILE A 448 3.69 -8.85 9.86
C ILE A 448 4.90 -8.01 10.24
N LEU A 449 5.49 -8.29 11.40
CA LEU A 449 6.74 -7.68 11.79
C LEU A 449 7.85 -8.02 10.78
N ALA A 450 7.94 -9.28 10.37
CA ALA A 450 8.91 -9.72 9.37
C ALA A 450 8.70 -9.02 8.01
N TYR A 451 7.45 -8.88 7.57
CA TYR A 451 7.09 -8.19 6.33
C TYR A 451 7.46 -6.71 6.39
N LEU A 452 7.07 -6.01 7.46
CA LEU A 452 7.37 -4.59 7.64
C LEU A 452 8.89 -4.34 7.74
N LEU A 453 9.63 -5.18 8.47
CA LEU A 453 11.08 -5.09 8.53
C LEU A 453 11.75 -5.37 7.17
N THR A 454 11.19 -6.28 6.37
CA THR A 454 11.70 -6.51 5.02
C THR A 454 11.47 -5.29 4.13
N LEU A 455 10.30 -4.64 4.21
CA LEU A 455 10.00 -3.44 3.43
C LEU A 455 10.71 -2.18 3.95
N SER A 456 10.93 -2.05 5.26
CA SER A 456 11.69 -0.92 5.80
C SER A 456 13.13 -0.87 5.29
N GLY A 457 13.67 -2.01 4.85
CA GLY A 457 14.95 -2.07 4.17
C GLY A 457 15.07 -1.16 2.94
N PHE A 458 13.96 -0.84 2.26
CA PHE A 458 13.96 0.10 1.13
C PHE A 458 14.19 1.56 1.55
N ILE A 459 14.03 1.89 2.83
CA ILE A 459 14.31 3.23 3.38
C ILE A 459 15.81 3.40 3.69
N ILE A 460 16.51 2.30 3.97
CA ILE A 460 17.93 2.32 4.37
C ILE A 460 18.84 2.98 3.33
N PRO A 461 18.70 2.78 2.00
CA PRO A 461 19.54 3.43 1.00
C PRO A 461 19.48 4.96 1.01
N PHE A 462 18.39 5.55 1.53
CA PHE A 462 18.26 7.00 1.68
C PHE A 462 19.03 7.55 2.87
N ILE A 463 19.25 6.71 3.89
CA ILE A 463 20.00 7.09 5.10
C ILE A 463 21.49 6.82 4.90
N ILE A 464 21.81 5.72 4.21
CA ILE A 464 23.19 5.25 4.04
C ILE A 464 23.49 5.15 2.55
N THR A 465 24.21 6.13 2.02
CA THR A 465 24.60 6.24 0.60
C THR A 465 25.66 5.22 0.16
N LYS A 466 26.20 4.41 1.08
CA LYS A 466 27.26 3.44 0.77
C LYS A 466 26.75 2.24 -0.04
N PRO A 467 27.52 1.77 -1.05
CA PRO A 467 27.11 0.71 -1.97
C PRO A 467 26.93 -0.68 -1.36
N VAL A 468 27.19 -0.86 -0.07
CA VAL A 468 27.12 -2.18 0.60
C VAL A 468 25.67 -2.66 0.79
N ILE A 469 24.69 -1.76 0.82
CA ILE A 469 23.28 -2.10 1.07
C ILE A 469 22.57 -2.29 -0.26
N SER A 470 22.01 -3.48 -0.51
CA SER A 470 21.48 -3.90 -1.82
C SER A 470 19.99 -3.72 -1.99
N TYR A 471 19.36 -2.76 -1.32
CA TYR A 471 17.95 -2.51 -1.51
C TYR A 471 17.74 -1.53 -2.67
N GLY A 472 16.82 -1.87 -3.60
CA GLY A 472 16.38 -0.98 -4.67
C GLY A 472 17.38 -0.69 -5.79
N ARG A 473 18.42 -1.48 -5.93
CA ARG A 473 19.45 -1.30 -6.97
C ARG A 473 19.01 -1.74 -8.36
N SER A 474 17.89 -2.41 -8.47
CA SER A 474 17.22 -2.71 -9.73
C SER A 474 16.48 -1.51 -10.33
N SER A 475 16.47 -0.37 -9.65
CA SER A 475 15.92 0.88 -10.15
C SER A 475 16.63 1.33 -11.41
N LEU A 476 15.87 1.68 -12.45
CA LEU A 476 16.41 2.15 -13.72
C LEU A 476 17.19 3.45 -13.54
N TYR A 477 16.69 4.38 -12.72
CA TYR A 477 17.40 5.62 -12.38
C TYR A 477 18.77 5.36 -11.74
N TYR A 478 18.82 4.46 -10.76
CA TYR A 478 20.08 4.10 -10.11
C TYR A 478 21.09 3.51 -11.09
N LEU A 479 20.62 2.64 -11.98
CA LEU A 479 21.49 1.99 -12.96
C LEU A 479 22.05 2.99 -13.97
N CYS A 480 21.22 3.85 -14.52
CA CYS A 480 21.62 4.88 -15.47
C CYS A 480 22.67 5.82 -14.85
N GLU A 481 22.44 6.28 -13.60
CA GLU A 481 23.41 7.11 -12.87
C GLU A 481 24.76 6.43 -12.69
N LYS A 482 24.76 5.13 -12.36
CA LYS A 482 26.02 4.39 -12.08
C LYS A 482 26.75 3.90 -13.33
N VAL A 483 26.05 3.75 -14.46
CA VAL A 483 26.65 3.39 -15.73
C VAL A 483 27.69 4.41 -16.19
N HIS A 484 27.41 5.71 -16.01
CA HIS A 484 28.38 6.77 -16.31
C HIS A 484 29.68 6.65 -15.53
N LEU A 485 29.62 6.13 -14.29
CA LEU A 485 30.80 6.02 -13.42
C LEU A 485 31.62 4.75 -13.67
N TYR A 486 30.98 3.65 -14.02
CA TYR A 486 31.62 2.33 -14.05
C TYR A 486 31.57 1.62 -15.41
N GLY A 487 30.73 2.05 -16.32
CA GLY A 487 30.38 1.31 -17.55
C GLY A 487 29.48 0.11 -17.26
N ILE A 488 28.69 -0.31 -18.26
CA ILE A 488 27.67 -1.36 -18.10
C ILE A 488 28.24 -2.70 -17.66
N SER A 489 29.33 -3.13 -18.30
CA SER A 489 29.94 -4.46 -18.05
C SER A 489 30.49 -4.60 -16.63
N LYS A 490 31.20 -3.59 -16.12
CA LYS A 490 31.71 -3.59 -14.75
C LYS A 490 30.59 -3.48 -13.72
N LEU A 491 29.62 -2.58 -13.96
CA LEU A 491 28.48 -2.39 -13.08
C LEU A 491 27.64 -3.65 -12.95
N SER A 492 27.35 -4.32 -14.06
CA SER A 492 26.57 -5.57 -14.06
C SER A 492 27.30 -6.67 -13.28
N MET A 493 28.60 -6.86 -13.50
CA MET A 493 29.38 -7.84 -12.74
C MET A 493 29.40 -7.56 -11.25
N ILE A 494 29.57 -6.31 -10.83
CA ILE A 494 29.60 -5.92 -9.42
C ILE A 494 28.24 -6.17 -8.77
N LEU A 495 27.15 -5.70 -9.36
CA LEU A 495 25.82 -5.82 -8.78
C LEU A 495 25.32 -7.27 -8.71
N LEU A 496 25.54 -8.04 -9.78
CA LEU A 496 25.16 -9.45 -9.82
C LEU A 496 25.96 -10.26 -8.80
N SER A 497 27.28 -10.07 -8.72
CA SER A 497 28.12 -10.79 -7.75
C SER A 497 27.72 -10.47 -6.31
N ILE A 498 27.51 -9.22 -5.97
CA ILE A 498 27.07 -8.81 -4.62
C ILE A 498 25.72 -9.45 -4.27
N LEU A 499 24.74 -9.44 -5.17
CA LEU A 499 23.43 -10.03 -4.94
C LEU A 499 23.49 -11.56 -4.80
N ILE A 500 24.23 -12.24 -5.66
CA ILE A 500 24.41 -13.70 -5.59
C ILE A 500 25.07 -14.10 -4.28
N ILE A 501 26.14 -13.41 -3.88
CA ILE A 501 26.83 -13.68 -2.60
C ILE A 501 25.85 -13.50 -1.43
N LYS A 502 25.06 -12.45 -1.42
CA LYS A 502 24.09 -12.20 -0.34
C LYS A 502 22.96 -13.23 -0.31
N ILE A 503 22.42 -13.62 -1.46
CA ILE A 503 21.43 -14.70 -1.55
C ILE A 503 22.02 -16.00 -0.98
N PHE A 504 23.28 -16.30 -1.32
CA PHE A 504 23.98 -17.48 -0.84
C PHE A 504 24.19 -17.43 0.68
N LEU A 505 24.68 -16.31 1.23
CA LEU A 505 24.90 -16.14 2.67
C LEU A 505 23.60 -16.30 3.47
N ILE A 506 22.51 -15.68 3.04
CA ILE A 506 21.21 -15.83 3.73
C ILE A 506 20.72 -17.27 3.64
N SER A 507 20.90 -17.93 2.50
CA SER A 507 20.52 -19.34 2.36
C SER A 507 21.33 -20.28 3.27
N LEU A 508 22.62 -19.99 3.50
CA LEU A 508 23.46 -20.70 4.46
C LEU A 508 22.98 -20.48 5.90
N ILE A 509 22.68 -19.24 6.28
CA ILE A 509 22.15 -18.91 7.62
C ILE A 509 20.82 -19.63 7.85
N MET A 510 19.92 -19.67 6.87
CA MET A 510 18.67 -20.42 6.96
C MET A 510 18.91 -21.92 7.16
N LYS A 511 19.84 -22.53 6.39
CA LYS A 511 20.20 -23.96 6.55
C LYS A 511 20.80 -24.27 7.92
N TRP A 512 21.67 -23.40 8.42
CA TRP A 512 22.30 -23.56 9.73
C TRP A 512 21.27 -23.52 10.87
N ARG A 513 20.33 -22.57 10.84
CA ARG A 513 19.26 -22.46 11.84
C ARG A 513 18.21 -23.57 11.80
N ILE A 514 18.01 -24.23 10.68
CA ILE A 514 17.09 -25.38 10.57
C ILE A 514 17.67 -26.62 11.27
N LYS A 515 19.00 -26.68 11.43
CA LYS A 515 19.68 -27.80 12.10
C LYS A 515 19.62 -27.71 13.64
N TYR A 516 19.47 -26.53 14.20
CA TYR A 516 19.33 -26.26 15.64
C TYR A 516 17.92 -25.72 15.94
#